data_f991bff9902dd24ee826bc57b7f4d374
#
_entry.id   f991bff9902dd24ee826bc57b7f4d374
#
_cell.length_a   1.000
_cell.length_b   1.000
_cell.length_c   1.000
_cell.angle_alpha   90.00
_cell.angle_beta   90.00
_cell.angle_gamma   90.00
#
_symmetry.space_group_name_H-M   'P 1'
#
loop_
_entity.id
_entity.type
_entity.pdbx_description
1 polymer ?
#
loop_
_entity_poly.entity_id
_entity_poly.type
_entity_poly.pdbx_seq_one_letter_code
_entity_poly.pdbx_strand_id
1 'polypeptide(L)'
;PSAILTWDWDINKKMKLTTSLFAQYSMYKSTKLNYNNSENPQPDYWKNLPSSYYDVWDQSNARYRTAQTFSDWQTAVNWWGNKENRQIQWDRLYYANRQAAANGEDALYYVQAKHNDAMTTTLSSTLTNHLGKNKVFNAGLSLGQTLARHYQTMEDLLGAKSFHNINTYALGTYAAADPRVQYDLNTTGTLGLGKLVYEGDTFGYDYNINVRRAKLWANYAQTIGKLHYMVAGRVGYDNMYRVGNMRNGMFADNSAGKSKDANFLTGGVKSNATVTLGGGNALSLGLGYEHRAPNANTAFASPEMNNDFVLNLHNERIFSSELSYQYSGSWLRANLSGYYNHMTNVTEWQNFYFDDANSFTYVSMTNMKKNYYGIELGLDFKLTSFLNFKALGTWSEAKNANNADVIYLNSTKSTYNKDIVYNKNMHEASTPLSVYSAILSYHKGGWFIDLSGNYYNRIYLSYAPSLRYGNTLRTMGTALGGMDANGNYTPYAQTEGHGGFMLDASIGKSLYLRHGSLSINLMITNLLNNQKIVSGGYEQGRSNYTVNKTTGAATTRAYDFYRNPKKYYVNGINGMLNVAYKF
;
A
#
# COMPACT_ATOMS: atom_id res chain seq x y z
N PRO A 1 -12.71 15.49 -10.12
CA PRO A 1 -12.59 16.27 -11.35
C PRO A 1 -11.19 16.89 -11.48
N SER A 2 -10.72 17.10 -12.71
CA SER A 2 -9.46 17.77 -13.01
C SER A 2 -9.64 18.73 -14.19
N ALA A 3 -8.85 19.78 -14.21
CA ALA A 3 -8.79 20.76 -15.29
C ALA A 3 -7.33 21.11 -15.60
N ILE A 4 -7.02 21.27 -16.87
CA ILE A 4 -5.71 21.72 -17.34
C ILE A 4 -5.95 22.87 -18.31
N LEU A 5 -5.29 24.00 -18.06
CA LEU A 5 -5.18 25.10 -18.99
C LEU A 5 -3.74 25.16 -19.49
N THR A 6 -3.54 25.05 -20.79
CA THR A 6 -2.21 25.08 -21.40
C THR A 6 -2.12 26.25 -22.38
N TRP A 7 -1.03 26.98 -22.26
CA TRP A 7 -0.67 28.06 -23.17
C TRP A 7 0.67 27.74 -23.82
N ASP A 8 0.67 27.69 -25.14
CA ASP A 8 1.82 27.45 -25.99
C ASP A 8 2.23 28.77 -26.67
N TRP A 9 3.48 29.11 -26.54
CA TRP A 9 4.08 30.26 -27.17
C TRP A 9 5.30 29.87 -27.99
N ASP A 10 5.16 29.97 -29.32
CA ASP A 10 6.27 29.83 -30.25
C ASP A 10 7.08 31.15 -30.29
N ILE A 11 8.11 31.25 -29.44
CA ILE A 11 8.98 32.42 -29.34
C ILE A 11 9.68 32.65 -30.68
N ASN A 12 10.13 31.60 -31.31
CA ASN A 12 10.65 31.58 -32.68
C ASN A 12 10.65 30.12 -33.21
N LYS A 13 11.13 29.89 -34.46
CA LYS A 13 11.15 28.58 -35.13
C LYS A 13 11.92 27.48 -34.37
N LYS A 14 12.73 27.83 -33.37
CA LYS A 14 13.56 26.88 -32.57
C LYS A 14 13.16 26.85 -31.11
N MET A 15 12.41 27.81 -30.62
CA MET A 15 12.12 27.97 -29.20
C MET A 15 10.62 28.02 -28.97
N LYS A 16 10.14 27.15 -28.10
CA LYS A 16 8.75 27.07 -27.65
C LYS A 16 8.69 27.10 -26.12
N LEU A 17 7.80 27.93 -25.58
CA LEU A 17 7.44 27.92 -24.16
C LEU A 17 6.04 27.35 -24.01
N THR A 18 5.92 26.28 -23.21
CA THR A 18 4.64 25.70 -22.84
C THR A 18 4.41 25.92 -21.36
N THR A 19 3.34 26.62 -21.00
CA THR A 19 2.95 26.89 -19.62
C THR A 19 1.59 26.26 -19.35
N SER A 20 1.49 25.46 -18.29
CA SER A 20 0.26 24.77 -17.93
C SER A 20 -0.11 25.00 -16.47
N LEU A 21 -1.38 25.31 -16.23
CA LEU A 21 -1.99 25.30 -14.91
C LEU A 21 -2.88 24.07 -14.80
N PHE A 22 -2.54 23.21 -13.85
CA PHE A 22 -3.31 22.01 -13.51
C PHE A 22 -4.00 22.22 -12.16
N ALA A 23 -5.27 21.86 -12.08
CA ALA A 23 -6.03 21.79 -10.84
C ALA A 23 -6.81 20.47 -10.79
N GLN A 24 -6.76 19.80 -9.65
CA GLN A 24 -7.50 18.55 -9.41
C GLN A 24 -8.10 18.58 -8.01
N TYR A 25 -9.36 18.16 -7.92
CA TYR A 25 -10.00 17.82 -6.66
C TYR A 25 -10.37 16.33 -6.67
N SER A 26 -9.90 15.59 -5.69
CA SER A 26 -10.20 14.17 -5.49
C SER A 26 -10.88 13.97 -4.15
N MET A 27 -11.90 13.12 -4.11
CA MET A 27 -12.57 12.67 -2.91
C MET A 27 -12.39 11.15 -2.83
N TYR A 28 -11.92 10.68 -1.70
CA TYR A 28 -11.81 9.26 -1.42
C TYR A 28 -12.55 8.95 -0.13
N LYS A 29 -13.44 7.97 -0.20
CA LYS A 29 -14.22 7.47 0.94
C LYS A 29 -14.10 5.96 1.04
N SER A 30 -13.78 5.45 2.22
CA SER A 30 -13.73 4.01 2.50
C SER A 30 -14.53 3.72 3.76
N THR A 31 -15.60 2.92 3.61
CA THR A 31 -16.46 2.51 4.72
C THR A 31 -15.93 1.27 5.43
N LYS A 32 -16.21 1.16 6.72
CA LYS A 32 -15.85 0.01 7.54
C LYS A 32 -16.91 -0.21 8.62
N LEU A 33 -17.38 -1.46 8.75
CA LEU A 33 -18.11 -1.90 9.93
C LEU A 33 -17.15 -1.94 11.12
N ASN A 34 -17.51 -1.28 12.22
CA ASN A 34 -16.75 -1.23 13.45
C ASN A 34 -17.63 -1.63 14.65
N TYR A 35 -16.99 -1.80 15.81
CA TYR A 35 -17.68 -2.23 17.03
C TYR A 35 -17.06 -1.55 18.25
N ASN A 36 -17.86 -1.43 19.31
CA ASN A 36 -17.51 -0.79 20.56
C ASN A 36 -17.90 -1.69 21.72
N ASN A 37 -16.94 -2.09 22.54
CA ASN A 37 -17.14 -2.93 23.73
C ASN A 37 -18.07 -4.14 23.50
N SER A 38 -17.95 -4.76 22.36
CA SER A 38 -18.77 -5.88 21.91
C SER A 38 -17.93 -6.89 21.11
N GLU A 39 -18.50 -8.02 20.73
CA GLU A 39 -17.84 -9.02 19.91
C GLU A 39 -17.51 -8.47 18.51
N ASN A 40 -16.37 -8.89 17.96
CA ASN A 40 -16.00 -8.54 16.59
C ASN A 40 -17.03 -9.13 15.61
N PRO A 41 -17.73 -8.30 14.79
CA PRO A 41 -18.79 -8.76 13.91
C PRO A 41 -18.28 -9.42 12.62
N GLN A 42 -16.97 -9.40 12.37
CA GLN A 42 -16.39 -9.99 11.17
C GLN A 42 -16.41 -11.52 11.26
N PRO A 43 -17.06 -12.22 10.31
CA PRO A 43 -17.11 -13.68 10.36
C PRO A 43 -15.71 -14.32 10.28
N ASP A 44 -14.78 -13.70 9.58
CA ASP A 44 -13.39 -14.16 9.44
C ASP A 44 -12.44 -13.68 10.57
N TYR A 45 -12.99 -13.18 11.68
CA TYR A 45 -12.19 -12.91 12.86
C TYR A 45 -11.56 -14.21 13.37
N TRP A 46 -10.27 -14.16 13.70
CA TRP A 46 -9.48 -15.36 13.97
C TRP A 46 -10.10 -16.32 15.01
N LYS A 47 -10.78 -15.82 16.03
CA LYS A 47 -11.45 -16.63 17.05
C LYS A 47 -12.62 -17.45 16.51
N ASN A 48 -13.20 -17.04 15.37
CA ASN A 48 -14.34 -17.72 14.76
C ASN A 48 -13.89 -18.77 13.72
N LEU A 49 -12.60 -18.77 13.36
CA LEU A 49 -12.08 -19.69 12.34
C LEU A 49 -11.79 -21.07 12.90
N PRO A 50 -12.05 -22.17 12.14
CA PRO A 50 -11.67 -23.50 12.55
C PRO A 50 -10.19 -23.66 12.92
N SER A 51 -9.30 -22.89 12.28
CA SER A 51 -7.87 -22.91 12.58
C SER A 51 -7.53 -22.51 14.01
N SER A 52 -8.34 -21.67 14.68
CA SER A 52 -8.11 -21.31 16.07
C SER A 52 -8.32 -22.48 17.04
N TYR A 53 -9.21 -23.38 16.69
CA TYR A 53 -9.50 -24.60 17.45
C TYR A 53 -8.56 -25.73 17.07
N TYR A 54 -8.09 -25.78 15.83
CA TYR A 54 -7.11 -26.78 15.38
C TYR A 54 -5.76 -26.58 16.08
N ASP A 55 -5.29 -25.37 16.22
CA ASP A 55 -4.03 -25.07 16.95
C ASP A 55 -4.16 -25.36 18.45
N VAL A 56 -5.37 -25.27 19.01
CA VAL A 56 -5.67 -25.69 20.38
C VAL A 56 -5.70 -27.21 20.50
N TRP A 57 -6.19 -27.91 19.48
CA TRP A 57 -6.19 -29.37 19.41
C TRP A 57 -4.94 -29.86 18.66
N ASP A 58 -3.80 -29.79 19.28
CA ASP A 58 -2.53 -30.28 18.75
C ASP A 58 -2.25 -31.72 19.23
N GLN A 59 -2.20 -32.66 18.28
CA GLN A 59 -1.89 -34.07 18.58
C GLN A 59 -0.50 -34.27 19.21
N SER A 60 0.43 -33.38 18.89
CA SER A 60 1.80 -33.45 19.46
C SER A 60 1.88 -32.91 20.88
N ASN A 61 0.89 -32.10 21.32
CA ASN A 61 0.90 -31.46 22.64
C ASN A 61 -0.23 -31.98 23.52
N ALA A 62 0.12 -32.82 24.51
CA ALA A 62 -0.84 -33.44 25.42
C ALA A 62 -1.74 -32.46 26.17
N ARG A 63 -1.30 -31.20 26.39
CA ARG A 63 -2.09 -30.15 27.04
C ARG A 63 -3.35 -29.79 26.25
N TYR A 64 -3.30 -29.83 24.92
CA TYR A 64 -4.38 -29.42 24.03
C TYR A 64 -5.10 -30.57 23.35
N ARG A 65 -4.59 -31.80 23.49
CA ARG A 65 -5.17 -33.03 22.93
C ARG A 65 -6.26 -33.61 23.82
N THR A 66 -7.39 -32.93 23.92
CA THR A 66 -8.53 -33.36 24.70
C THR A 66 -9.75 -33.64 23.84
N ALA A 67 -10.69 -34.45 24.31
CA ALA A 67 -11.94 -34.71 23.64
C ALA A 67 -12.78 -33.43 23.48
N GLN A 68 -12.71 -32.50 24.45
CA GLN A 68 -13.41 -31.23 24.40
C GLN A 68 -12.85 -30.34 23.31
N THR A 69 -11.54 -30.14 23.21
CA THR A 69 -10.93 -29.32 22.17
C THR A 69 -11.17 -29.86 20.75
N PHE A 70 -11.25 -31.21 20.61
CA PHE A 70 -11.63 -31.82 19.34
C PHE A 70 -13.09 -31.55 19.00
N SER A 71 -14.00 -31.68 19.96
CA SER A 71 -15.44 -31.37 19.77
C SER A 71 -15.65 -29.90 19.40
N ASP A 72 -14.94 -28.98 20.04
CA ASP A 72 -14.98 -27.53 19.74
C ASP A 72 -14.51 -27.26 18.30
N TRP A 73 -13.43 -27.91 17.88
CA TRP A 73 -12.96 -27.83 16.50
C TRP A 73 -13.97 -28.35 15.48
N GLN A 74 -14.57 -29.53 15.73
CA GLN A 74 -15.61 -30.07 14.86
C GLN A 74 -16.83 -29.16 14.76
N THR A 75 -17.25 -28.55 15.87
CA THR A 75 -18.33 -27.59 15.91
C THR A 75 -17.99 -26.34 15.07
N ALA A 76 -16.78 -25.82 15.18
CA ALA A 76 -16.31 -24.69 14.38
C ALA A 76 -16.25 -25.02 12.87
N VAL A 77 -15.80 -26.24 12.51
CA VAL A 77 -15.78 -26.70 11.10
C VAL A 77 -17.21 -26.78 10.55
N ASN A 78 -18.13 -27.37 11.29
CA ASN A 78 -19.55 -27.51 10.87
C ASN A 78 -20.22 -26.14 10.75
N TRP A 79 -19.99 -25.24 11.72
CA TRP A 79 -20.48 -23.85 11.65
C TRP A 79 -19.96 -23.14 10.41
N TRP A 80 -18.65 -23.18 10.17
CA TRP A 80 -17.98 -22.53 9.07
C TRP A 80 -18.31 -23.15 7.71
N GLY A 81 -18.74 -24.41 7.68
CA GLY A 81 -19.23 -25.10 6.48
C GLY A 81 -20.51 -24.48 5.91
N ASN A 82 -21.35 -23.89 6.73
CA ASN A 82 -22.56 -23.19 6.26
C ASN A 82 -22.19 -21.78 5.74
N LYS A 83 -22.58 -21.49 4.49
CA LYS A 83 -22.32 -20.20 3.84
C LYS A 83 -22.92 -19.01 4.59
N GLU A 84 -24.11 -19.18 5.16
CA GLU A 84 -24.81 -18.12 5.91
C GLU A 84 -23.98 -17.66 7.12
N ASN A 85 -23.32 -18.57 7.82
CA ASN A 85 -22.47 -18.26 8.96
C ASN A 85 -21.19 -17.53 8.60
N ARG A 86 -20.83 -17.50 7.29
CA ARG A 86 -19.69 -16.76 6.75
C ARG A 86 -20.06 -15.35 6.28
N GLN A 87 -21.28 -14.91 6.55
CA GLN A 87 -21.75 -13.57 6.25
C GLN A 87 -21.90 -12.74 7.53
N ILE A 88 -21.90 -11.41 7.39
CA ILE A 88 -22.20 -10.52 8.51
C ILE A 88 -23.67 -10.70 8.88
N GLN A 89 -23.94 -10.94 10.15
CA GLN A 89 -25.29 -11.17 10.69
C GLN A 89 -25.94 -9.81 11.02
N TRP A 90 -26.35 -9.06 10.01
CA TRP A 90 -26.87 -7.70 10.14
C TRP A 90 -28.02 -7.59 11.14
N ASP A 91 -29.00 -8.50 11.10
CA ASP A 91 -30.15 -8.49 12.01
C ASP A 91 -29.74 -8.58 13.48
N ARG A 92 -28.69 -9.36 13.79
CA ARG A 92 -28.11 -9.45 15.13
C ARG A 92 -27.49 -8.13 15.57
N LEU A 93 -26.80 -7.41 14.66
CA LEU A 93 -26.17 -6.13 14.94
C LEU A 93 -27.23 -5.06 15.22
N TYR A 94 -28.26 -4.97 14.38
CA TYR A 94 -29.39 -4.07 14.59
C TYR A 94 -30.13 -4.35 15.89
N TYR A 95 -30.38 -5.63 16.21
CA TYR A 95 -31.03 -6.03 17.45
C TYR A 95 -30.22 -5.58 18.67
N ALA A 96 -28.90 -5.85 18.70
CA ALA A 96 -28.03 -5.46 19.81
C ALA A 96 -28.01 -3.93 20.01
N ASN A 97 -27.94 -3.16 18.94
CA ASN A 97 -27.96 -1.70 18.99
C ASN A 97 -29.29 -1.13 19.47
N ARG A 98 -30.43 -1.73 19.09
CA ARG A 98 -31.77 -1.31 19.58
C ARG A 98 -31.90 -1.57 21.08
N GLN A 99 -31.33 -2.69 21.59
CA GLN A 99 -31.28 -2.96 23.03
C GLN A 99 -30.40 -1.93 23.76
N ALA A 100 -29.20 -1.64 23.24
CA ALA A 100 -28.32 -0.61 23.79
C ALA A 100 -29.01 0.77 23.82
N ALA A 101 -29.69 1.16 22.73
CA ALA A 101 -30.45 2.41 22.65
C ALA A 101 -31.63 2.48 23.63
N ALA A 102 -32.29 1.36 23.92
CA ALA A 102 -33.36 1.30 24.92
C ALA A 102 -32.82 1.49 26.35
N ASN A 103 -31.58 1.07 26.59
CA ASN A 103 -30.89 1.25 27.88
C ASN A 103 -30.18 2.62 28.00
N GLY A 104 -30.22 3.47 26.96
CA GLY A 104 -29.51 4.75 26.93
C GLY A 104 -27.99 4.62 26.72
N GLU A 105 -27.55 3.50 26.16
CA GLU A 105 -26.15 3.18 25.87
C GLU A 105 -25.77 3.58 24.43
N ASP A 106 -24.46 3.72 24.19
CA ASP A 106 -23.88 3.97 22.89
C ASP A 106 -24.07 2.80 21.91
N ALA A 107 -23.93 3.09 20.62
CA ALA A 107 -23.89 2.08 19.57
C ALA A 107 -22.80 1.04 19.87
N LEU A 108 -23.17 -0.25 19.86
CA LEU A 108 -22.26 -1.38 19.96
C LEU A 108 -21.61 -1.68 18.61
N TYR A 109 -22.34 -1.46 17.53
CA TYR A 109 -21.91 -1.64 16.14
C TYR A 109 -22.27 -0.42 15.32
N TYR A 110 -21.39 -0.01 14.41
CA TYR A 110 -21.61 1.15 13.55
C TYR A 110 -20.78 1.05 12.28
N VAL A 111 -21.22 1.74 11.25
CA VAL A 111 -20.46 1.92 10.01
C VAL A 111 -19.82 3.30 10.06
N GLN A 112 -18.51 3.34 9.92
CA GLN A 112 -17.73 4.57 9.79
C GLN A 112 -17.15 4.70 8.39
N ALA A 113 -16.84 5.91 7.96
CA ALA A 113 -16.04 6.14 6.77
C ALA A 113 -14.77 6.93 7.09
N LYS A 114 -13.67 6.52 6.48
CA LYS A 114 -12.43 7.31 6.39
C LYS A 114 -12.42 8.07 5.08
N HIS A 115 -12.13 9.36 5.14
CA HIS A 115 -12.06 10.25 3.99
C HIS A 115 -10.63 10.75 3.79
N ASN A 116 -10.27 10.94 2.53
CA ASN A 116 -9.06 11.61 2.10
C ASN A 116 -9.40 12.47 0.89
N ASP A 117 -9.75 13.73 1.15
CA ASP A 117 -10.14 14.69 0.14
C ASP A 117 -8.95 15.60 -0.15
N ALA A 118 -8.51 15.64 -1.40
CA ALA A 118 -7.30 16.36 -1.76
C ALA A 118 -7.54 17.33 -2.92
N MET A 119 -7.07 18.57 -2.73
CA MET A 119 -6.94 19.55 -3.79
C MET A 119 -5.47 19.72 -4.15
N THR A 120 -5.15 19.48 -5.41
CA THR A 120 -3.80 19.66 -5.97
C THR A 120 -3.84 20.72 -7.05
N THR A 121 -2.96 21.71 -6.94
CA THR A 121 -2.75 22.74 -7.96
C THR A 121 -1.28 22.76 -8.35
N THR A 122 -0.99 22.79 -9.65
CA THR A 122 0.39 22.84 -10.16
C THR A 122 0.46 23.82 -11.34
N LEU A 123 1.37 24.77 -11.24
CA LEU A 123 1.81 25.61 -12.37
C LEU A 123 3.13 25.06 -12.87
N SER A 124 3.23 24.75 -14.15
CA SER A 124 4.47 24.30 -14.78
C SER A 124 4.74 25.11 -16.05
N SER A 125 6.00 25.43 -16.28
CA SER A 125 6.45 26.11 -17.49
C SER A 125 7.70 25.42 -18.02
N THR A 126 7.70 25.06 -19.30
CA THR A 126 8.78 24.35 -19.98
C THR A 126 9.20 25.09 -21.21
N LEU A 127 10.46 25.47 -21.28
CA LEU A 127 11.13 26.00 -22.47
C LEU A 127 11.79 24.84 -23.23
N THR A 128 11.43 24.65 -24.49
CA THR A 128 12.10 23.76 -25.43
C THR A 128 12.88 24.56 -26.44
N ASN A 129 14.16 24.26 -26.63
CA ASN A 129 15.03 24.96 -27.60
C ASN A 129 15.76 23.92 -28.48
N HIS A 130 15.49 23.94 -29.76
CA HIS A 130 16.18 23.18 -30.79
C HIS A 130 17.46 23.91 -31.21
N LEU A 131 18.58 23.62 -30.56
CA LEU A 131 19.90 24.23 -30.83
C LEU A 131 20.49 23.84 -32.19
N GLY A 132 19.92 22.83 -32.84
CA GLY A 132 20.31 22.33 -34.16
C GLY A 132 19.51 21.06 -34.53
N LYS A 133 19.80 20.46 -35.68
CA LYS A 133 19.08 19.26 -36.15
C LYS A 133 19.10 18.09 -35.13
N ASN A 134 20.18 17.96 -34.35
CA ASN A 134 20.41 16.83 -33.47
C ASN A 134 20.63 17.24 -32.01
N LYS A 135 20.26 18.47 -31.62
CA LYS A 135 20.51 19.02 -30.28
C LYS A 135 19.25 19.68 -29.74
N VAL A 136 18.82 19.23 -28.57
CA VAL A 136 17.65 19.81 -27.87
C VAL A 136 18.03 20.15 -26.44
N PHE A 137 17.70 21.35 -26.02
CA PHE A 137 17.79 21.81 -24.64
C PHE A 137 16.39 22.10 -24.12
N ASN A 138 16.05 21.55 -22.97
CA ASN A 138 14.81 21.87 -22.27
C ASN A 138 15.15 22.36 -20.86
N ALA A 139 14.39 23.34 -20.40
CA ALA A 139 14.42 23.79 -19.01
C ALA A 139 13.01 24.09 -18.53
N GLY A 140 12.74 23.87 -17.27
CA GLY A 140 11.40 24.06 -16.74
C GLY A 140 11.35 24.39 -15.25
N LEU A 141 10.27 25.07 -14.89
CA LEU A 141 9.89 25.40 -13.51
C LEU A 141 8.56 24.72 -13.21
N SER A 142 8.41 24.19 -12.01
CA SER A 142 7.13 23.67 -11.50
C SER A 142 6.90 24.16 -10.09
N LEU A 143 5.72 24.75 -9.83
CA LEU A 143 5.25 25.17 -8.51
C LEU A 143 3.96 24.41 -8.22
N GLY A 144 3.92 23.69 -7.11
CA GLY A 144 2.77 22.85 -6.75
C GLY A 144 2.36 22.99 -5.29
N GLN A 145 1.08 22.84 -5.04
CA GLN A 145 0.52 22.72 -3.70
C GLN A 145 -0.50 21.59 -3.69
N THR A 146 -0.46 20.77 -2.63
CA THR A 146 -1.49 19.78 -2.31
C THR A 146 -1.99 20.07 -0.90
N LEU A 147 -3.31 20.19 -0.74
CA LEU A 147 -4.04 20.26 0.51
C LEU A 147 -4.88 18.99 0.61
N ALA A 148 -4.56 18.11 1.54
CA ALA A 148 -5.28 16.86 1.77
C ALA A 148 -5.93 16.88 3.16
N ARG A 149 -7.27 16.79 3.23
CA ARG A 149 -8.01 16.64 4.47
C ARG A 149 -8.28 15.18 4.73
N HIS A 150 -7.90 14.72 5.90
CA HIS A 150 -8.14 13.38 6.42
C HIS A 150 -9.10 13.48 7.59
N TYR A 151 -10.25 12.82 7.49
CA TYR A 151 -11.26 12.86 8.54
C TYR A 151 -12.09 11.58 8.53
N GLN A 152 -12.83 11.36 9.61
CA GLN A 152 -13.71 10.20 9.77
C GLN A 152 -15.13 10.66 10.02
N THR A 153 -16.12 9.99 9.40
CA THR A 153 -17.55 10.27 9.60
C THR A 153 -18.28 9.03 10.09
N MET A 154 -19.34 9.26 10.85
CA MET A 154 -20.32 8.24 11.22
C MET A 154 -21.28 8.06 10.03
N GLU A 155 -21.32 6.87 9.44
CA GLU A 155 -22.16 6.61 8.27
C GLU A 155 -23.52 6.02 8.64
N ASP A 156 -23.53 5.09 9.59
CA ASP A 156 -24.74 4.38 10.01
C ASP A 156 -24.55 3.87 11.45
N LEU A 157 -25.48 4.19 12.31
CA LEU A 157 -25.52 3.74 13.69
C LEU A 157 -26.21 2.40 13.88
N LEU A 158 -26.63 1.74 12.78
CA LEU A 158 -27.28 0.41 12.74
C LEU A 158 -28.43 0.29 13.75
N GLY A 159 -29.25 1.34 13.86
CA GLY A 159 -30.42 1.39 14.74
C GLY A 159 -30.14 1.82 16.19
N ALA A 160 -28.92 2.21 16.54
CA ALA A 160 -28.62 2.92 17.78
C ALA A 160 -28.99 4.41 17.67
N LYS A 161 -29.01 5.13 18.80
CA LYS A 161 -29.34 6.56 18.84
C LYS A 161 -28.14 7.48 18.69
N SER A 162 -27.01 7.08 19.22
CA SER A 162 -25.82 7.93 19.30
C SER A 162 -24.56 7.12 19.62
N PHE A 163 -23.44 7.80 19.55
CA PHE A 163 -22.11 7.34 19.94
C PHE A 163 -21.34 8.51 20.55
N HIS A 164 -20.55 8.30 21.59
CA HIS A 164 -19.70 9.36 22.15
C HIS A 164 -18.36 9.43 21.40
N ASN A 165 -17.88 10.65 21.13
CA ASN A 165 -16.59 10.88 20.46
C ASN A 165 -15.40 10.64 21.40
N ILE A 166 -15.21 9.40 21.80
CA ILE A 166 -14.18 8.97 22.75
C ILE A 166 -13.34 7.81 22.20
N ASN A 167 -12.11 7.71 22.69
CA ASN A 167 -11.24 6.57 22.44
C ASN A 167 -11.65 5.40 23.35
N THR A 168 -12.51 4.53 22.84
CA THR A 168 -13.05 3.38 23.58
C THR A 168 -11.97 2.38 24.03
N TYR A 169 -10.84 2.31 23.36
CA TYR A 169 -9.70 1.49 23.78
C TYR A 169 -9.04 1.99 25.06
N ALA A 170 -9.15 3.28 25.33
CA ALA A 170 -8.56 3.91 26.51
C ALA A 170 -9.42 3.70 27.78
N LEU A 171 -10.69 3.32 27.65
CA LEU A 171 -11.63 3.13 28.79
C LEU A 171 -11.17 2.07 29.79
N GLY A 172 -10.37 1.10 29.40
CA GLY A 172 -9.78 0.11 30.30
C GLY A 172 -8.63 0.66 31.17
N THR A 173 -8.07 1.81 30.77
CA THR A 173 -6.95 2.47 31.46
C THR A 173 -7.38 3.74 32.18
N TYR A 174 -8.32 4.50 31.62
CA TYR A 174 -8.80 5.79 32.13
C TYR A 174 -10.33 5.78 32.29
N ALA A 175 -10.85 6.61 33.20
CA ALA A 175 -12.28 6.82 33.32
C ALA A 175 -12.84 7.52 32.08
N ALA A 176 -14.12 7.30 31.76
CA ALA A 176 -14.77 7.86 30.57
C ALA A 176 -14.74 9.39 30.52
N ALA A 177 -14.77 10.06 31.68
CA ALA A 177 -14.69 11.51 31.79
C ALA A 177 -13.24 12.05 31.79
N ASP A 178 -12.24 11.19 31.76
CA ASP A 178 -10.82 11.61 31.70
C ASP A 178 -10.54 12.32 30.37
N PRO A 179 -9.90 13.50 30.38
CA PRO A 179 -9.55 14.21 29.15
C PRO A 179 -8.79 13.35 28.13
N ARG A 180 -7.95 12.43 28.56
CA ARG A 180 -7.14 11.55 27.71
C ARG A 180 -7.96 10.58 26.86
N VAL A 181 -9.21 10.35 27.23
CA VAL A 181 -10.15 9.51 26.48
C VAL A 181 -10.83 10.29 25.34
N GLN A 182 -10.87 11.61 25.43
CA GLN A 182 -11.59 12.46 24.49
C GLN A 182 -10.84 12.59 23.15
N TYR A 183 -11.53 12.39 22.02
CA TYR A 183 -10.94 12.67 20.71
C TYR A 183 -10.88 14.18 20.39
N ASP A 184 -11.78 14.98 20.98
CA ASP A 184 -11.77 16.44 20.80
C ASP A 184 -12.18 17.19 22.06
N LEU A 185 -11.21 17.73 22.76
CA LEU A 185 -11.41 18.55 23.96
C LEU A 185 -12.14 19.86 23.68
N ASN A 186 -12.22 20.34 22.45
CA ASN A 186 -12.94 21.57 22.10
C ASN A 186 -14.45 21.36 22.10
N THR A 187 -14.91 20.11 22.02
CA THR A 187 -16.32 19.74 21.92
C THR A 187 -16.80 18.82 23.04
N THR A 188 -16.02 18.69 24.14
CA THR A 188 -16.42 17.90 25.30
C THR A 188 -17.71 18.46 25.91
N GLY A 189 -18.67 17.56 26.15
CA GLY A 189 -19.93 17.93 26.81
C GLY A 189 -19.76 18.33 28.25
N THR A 190 -20.82 18.81 28.88
CA THR A 190 -20.87 19.30 30.31
C THR A 190 -20.46 18.24 31.33
N LEU A 191 -20.49 16.97 30.99
CA LEU A 191 -20.10 15.86 31.89
C LEU A 191 -18.69 15.31 31.62
N GLY A 192 -17.93 15.93 30.72
CA GLY A 192 -16.61 15.41 30.29
C GLY A 192 -16.66 14.15 29.44
N LEU A 193 -17.82 13.70 29.06
CA LEU A 193 -18.04 12.60 28.14
C LEU A 193 -18.04 13.15 26.71
N GLY A 194 -17.18 12.94 25.86
CA GLY A 194 -17.11 13.44 24.49
C GLY A 194 -18.42 13.87 23.83
N LYS A 195 -18.35 14.64 22.76
CA LYS A 195 -19.53 15.05 21.99
C LYS A 195 -20.33 13.82 21.55
N LEU A 196 -21.66 13.88 21.62
CA LEU A 196 -22.52 12.90 20.95
C LEU A 196 -22.35 13.00 19.43
N VAL A 197 -22.20 11.86 18.79
CA VAL A 197 -22.02 11.70 17.36
C VAL A 197 -23.26 11.04 16.78
N TYR A 198 -23.77 11.65 15.72
CA TYR A 198 -24.89 11.16 14.95
C TYR A 198 -24.42 10.81 13.52
N GLU A 199 -25.30 10.21 12.73
CA GLU A 199 -25.02 9.91 11.33
C GLU A 199 -24.67 11.18 10.54
N GLY A 200 -23.58 11.12 9.77
CA GLY A 200 -23.01 12.26 9.04
C GLY A 200 -22.01 13.11 9.83
N ASP A 201 -21.94 12.99 11.16
CA ASP A 201 -21.01 13.75 11.97
C ASP A 201 -19.55 13.30 11.79
N THR A 202 -18.64 14.27 11.84
CA THR A 202 -17.20 14.02 11.93
C THR A 202 -16.81 13.66 13.37
N PHE A 203 -16.03 12.58 13.53
CA PHE A 203 -15.58 12.09 14.83
C PHE A 203 -14.21 11.38 14.73
N GLY A 204 -13.59 11.09 15.87
CA GLY A 204 -12.32 10.36 15.93
C GLY A 204 -11.13 11.25 15.59
N TYR A 205 -11.00 11.67 14.33
CA TYR A 205 -9.96 12.59 13.89
C TYR A 205 -10.41 13.46 12.71
N ASP A 206 -9.83 14.65 12.62
CA ASP A 206 -9.92 15.56 11.49
C ASP A 206 -8.63 16.40 11.42
N TYR A 207 -7.91 16.31 10.29
CA TYR A 207 -6.68 17.08 10.07
C TYR A 207 -6.41 17.29 8.60
N ASN A 208 -5.60 18.30 8.28
CA ASN A 208 -5.10 18.57 6.95
C ASN A 208 -3.59 18.32 6.87
N ILE A 209 -3.12 17.74 5.77
CA ILE A 209 -1.71 17.71 5.38
C ILE A 209 -1.53 18.66 4.21
N ASN A 210 -0.60 19.60 4.36
CA ASN A 210 -0.23 20.56 3.34
C ASN A 210 1.16 20.21 2.80
N VAL A 211 1.29 20.15 1.47
CA VAL A 211 2.56 19.94 0.79
C VAL A 211 2.73 21.02 -0.28
N ARG A 212 3.84 21.76 -0.21
CA ARG A 212 4.23 22.77 -1.18
C ARG A 212 5.53 22.37 -1.84
N ARG A 213 5.63 22.53 -3.14
CA ARG A 213 6.77 22.11 -3.94
C ARG A 213 7.16 23.20 -4.93
N ALA A 214 8.46 23.47 -5.03
CA ALA A 214 9.05 24.27 -6.09
C ALA A 214 10.20 23.49 -6.70
N LYS A 215 10.22 23.36 -8.04
CA LYS A 215 11.23 22.58 -8.76
C LYS A 215 11.71 23.34 -9.98
N LEU A 216 13.02 23.36 -10.18
CA LEU A 216 13.70 23.83 -11.39
C LEU A 216 14.48 22.65 -11.98
N TRP A 217 14.41 22.47 -13.28
CA TRP A 217 15.11 21.39 -13.96
C TRP A 217 15.56 21.81 -15.35
N ALA A 218 16.62 21.16 -15.84
CA ALA A 218 17.06 21.29 -17.21
C ALA A 218 17.57 19.95 -17.75
N ASN A 219 17.46 19.74 -19.05
CA ASN A 219 18.09 18.63 -19.75
C ASN A 219 18.68 19.08 -21.09
N TYR A 220 19.69 18.34 -21.50
CA TYR A 220 20.30 18.48 -22.82
C TYR A 220 20.39 17.08 -23.46
N ALA A 221 19.92 16.97 -24.69
CA ALA A 221 20.00 15.77 -25.49
C ALA A 221 20.66 16.04 -26.85
N GLN A 222 21.54 15.13 -27.28
CA GLN A 222 22.24 15.23 -28.55
C GLN A 222 22.43 13.86 -29.21
N THR A 223 22.36 13.84 -30.54
CA THR A 223 22.76 12.69 -31.35
C THR A 223 24.04 13.03 -32.13
N ILE A 224 25.09 12.22 -31.93
CA ILE A 224 26.39 12.33 -32.64
C ILE A 224 26.66 10.99 -33.32
N GLY A 225 26.48 10.94 -34.63
CA GLY A 225 26.62 9.70 -35.39
C GLY A 225 25.67 8.62 -34.86
N LYS A 226 26.23 7.54 -34.30
CA LYS A 226 25.47 6.41 -33.73
C LYS A 226 25.14 6.56 -32.24
N LEU A 227 25.67 7.59 -31.59
CA LEU A 227 25.47 7.84 -30.16
C LEU A 227 24.35 8.88 -29.98
N HIS A 228 23.30 8.50 -29.25
CA HIS A 228 22.33 9.40 -28.65
C HIS A 228 22.56 9.47 -27.17
N TYR A 229 22.68 10.69 -26.60
CA TYR A 229 22.79 10.86 -25.15
C TYR A 229 21.93 12.00 -24.61
N MET A 230 21.57 11.88 -23.36
CA MET A 230 20.82 12.88 -22.61
C MET A 230 21.42 13.00 -21.22
N VAL A 231 21.60 14.25 -20.73
CA VAL A 231 21.93 14.57 -19.35
C VAL A 231 20.88 15.51 -18.82
N ALA A 232 20.43 15.27 -17.60
CA ALA A 232 19.42 16.11 -16.93
C ALA A 232 19.82 16.37 -15.48
N GLY A 233 19.45 17.55 -14.98
CA GLY A 233 19.58 17.94 -13.60
C GLY A 233 18.33 18.62 -13.08
N ARG A 234 18.07 18.49 -11.78
CA ARG A 234 17.00 19.20 -11.09
C ARG A 234 17.42 19.63 -9.69
N VAL A 235 16.83 20.72 -9.23
CA VAL A 235 16.85 21.18 -7.84
C VAL A 235 15.42 21.51 -7.44
N GLY A 236 15.09 21.37 -6.17
CA GLY A 236 13.76 21.65 -5.68
C GLY A 236 13.73 21.92 -4.19
N TYR A 237 12.61 22.44 -3.74
CA TYR A 237 12.29 22.67 -2.35
C TYR A 237 10.90 22.12 -2.07
N ASP A 238 10.80 21.26 -1.08
CA ASP A 238 9.55 20.67 -0.61
C ASP A 238 9.34 21.09 0.85
N ASN A 239 8.14 21.58 1.16
CA ASN A 239 7.69 21.93 2.51
C ASN A 239 6.43 21.15 2.82
N MET A 240 6.34 20.59 4.01
CA MET A 240 5.13 19.91 4.48
C MET A 240 4.82 20.20 5.94
N TYR A 241 3.54 20.30 6.29
CA TYR A 241 3.04 20.47 7.63
C TYR A 241 1.63 19.92 7.78
N ARG A 242 1.26 19.59 9.03
CA ARG A 242 -0.08 19.16 9.42
C ARG A 242 -0.84 20.31 10.09
N VAL A 243 -2.16 20.35 9.92
CA VAL A 243 -3.05 21.22 10.69
C VAL A 243 -4.15 20.35 11.30
N GLY A 244 -4.13 20.17 12.62
CA GLY A 244 -5.16 19.45 13.35
C GLY A 244 -6.40 20.31 13.58
N ASN A 245 -7.57 19.78 13.21
CA ASN A 245 -8.87 20.44 13.42
C ASN A 245 -9.54 20.01 14.72
N MET A 246 -9.05 18.94 15.36
CA MET A 246 -9.49 18.43 16.67
C MET A 246 -8.36 18.51 17.68
N ARG A 247 -8.72 18.75 18.96
CA ARG A 247 -7.80 18.75 20.09
C ARG A 247 -7.86 17.42 20.82
N ASN A 248 -7.00 16.48 20.43
CA ASN A 248 -6.97 15.13 21.00
C ASN A 248 -6.52 15.16 22.47
N GLY A 249 -7.29 14.54 23.35
CA GLY A 249 -7.04 14.58 24.80
C GLY A 249 -5.76 13.88 25.23
N MET A 250 -5.30 12.85 24.50
CA MET A 250 -4.02 12.19 24.76
C MET A 250 -2.82 13.11 24.44
N PHE A 251 -3.02 14.08 23.52
CA PHE A 251 -2.02 15.04 23.04
C PHE A 251 -2.59 16.46 23.03
N ALA A 252 -3.15 16.90 24.16
CA ALA A 252 -3.88 18.15 24.29
C ALA A 252 -3.12 19.39 23.79
N ASP A 253 -1.80 19.42 23.96
CA ASP A 253 -0.94 20.54 23.61
C ASP A 253 -0.22 20.38 22.27
N ASN A 254 -0.41 19.23 21.58
CA ASN A 254 0.31 18.91 20.34
C ASN A 254 -0.57 18.20 19.30
N SER A 255 -1.85 18.52 19.22
CA SER A 255 -2.77 17.87 18.26
C SER A 255 -3.57 18.86 17.43
N ALA A 256 -4.04 19.96 18.02
CA ALA A 256 -4.76 21.03 17.33
C ALA A 256 -3.81 22.06 16.71
N GLY A 257 -4.27 22.72 15.63
CA GLY A 257 -3.51 23.76 14.95
C GLY A 257 -2.35 23.23 14.12
N LYS A 258 -1.49 24.15 13.69
CA LYS A 258 -0.38 23.88 12.76
C LYS A 258 0.80 23.20 13.47
N SER A 259 1.32 22.12 12.89
CA SER A 259 2.60 21.50 13.29
C SER A 259 3.79 22.40 12.95
N LYS A 260 4.99 22.02 13.36
CA LYS A 260 6.22 22.54 12.76
C LYS A 260 6.23 22.24 11.26
N ASP A 261 7.04 23.01 10.51
CA ASP A 261 7.28 22.77 9.10
C ASP A 261 8.44 21.77 8.93
N ALA A 262 8.28 20.77 8.08
CA ALA A 262 9.37 19.95 7.57
C ALA A 262 9.77 20.48 6.18
N ASN A 263 11.06 20.81 6.04
CA ASN A 263 11.62 21.48 4.87
C ASN A 263 12.73 20.62 4.26
N PHE A 264 12.66 20.41 2.94
CA PHE A 264 13.59 19.55 2.23
C PHE A 264 14.14 20.25 0.99
N LEU A 265 15.47 20.39 0.93
CA LEU A 265 16.14 20.71 -0.33
C LEU A 265 16.30 19.40 -1.11
N THR A 266 15.72 19.34 -2.29
CA THR A 266 15.69 18.16 -3.15
C THR A 266 16.47 18.39 -4.43
N GLY A 267 16.90 17.33 -5.10
CA GLY A 267 17.63 17.46 -6.35
C GLY A 267 18.03 16.11 -6.93
N GLY A 268 18.60 16.16 -8.13
CA GLY A 268 19.09 14.94 -8.74
C GLY A 268 19.70 15.19 -10.11
N VAL A 269 20.48 14.21 -10.54
CA VAL A 269 21.08 14.16 -11.88
C VAL A 269 20.74 12.81 -12.49
N LYS A 270 20.52 12.78 -13.81
CA LYS A 270 20.38 11.54 -14.56
C LYS A 270 20.99 11.68 -15.95
N SER A 271 21.45 10.57 -16.48
CA SER A 271 21.95 10.48 -17.84
C SER A 271 21.47 9.20 -18.51
N ASN A 272 21.35 9.25 -19.82
CA ASN A 272 21.12 8.10 -20.66
C ASN A 272 22.02 8.21 -21.89
N ALA A 273 22.60 7.09 -22.31
CA ALA A 273 23.38 6.98 -23.54
C ALA A 273 22.94 5.74 -24.29
N THR A 274 22.56 5.90 -25.56
CA THR A 274 22.18 4.81 -26.46
C THR A 274 23.10 4.80 -27.68
N VAL A 275 23.72 3.65 -27.95
CA VAL A 275 24.57 3.44 -29.12
C VAL A 275 23.86 2.51 -30.09
N THR A 276 23.62 2.96 -31.31
CA THR A 276 23.11 2.14 -32.42
C THR A 276 24.27 1.38 -33.04
N LEU A 277 24.31 0.04 -32.88
CA LEU A 277 25.42 -0.80 -33.33
C LEU A 277 25.32 -1.18 -34.81
N GLY A 278 24.14 -1.02 -35.41
CA GLY A 278 23.80 -1.44 -36.77
C GLY A 278 23.10 -2.81 -36.82
N GLY A 279 22.53 -3.18 -37.96
CA GLY A 279 21.77 -4.44 -38.12
C GLY A 279 20.56 -4.56 -37.20
N GLY A 280 19.96 -3.43 -36.76
CA GLY A 280 18.84 -3.41 -35.83
C GLY A 280 19.22 -3.50 -34.34
N ASN A 281 20.52 -3.45 -34.01
CA ASN A 281 21.03 -3.57 -32.64
C ASN A 281 21.26 -2.21 -31.99
N ALA A 282 20.89 -2.07 -30.73
CA ALA A 282 21.20 -0.90 -29.89
C ALA A 282 21.51 -1.32 -28.46
N LEU A 283 22.40 -0.58 -27.82
CA LEU A 283 22.77 -0.71 -26.40
C LEU A 283 22.52 0.61 -25.71
N SER A 284 21.83 0.58 -24.58
CA SER A 284 21.50 1.76 -23.78
C SER A 284 21.99 1.59 -22.34
N LEU A 285 22.58 2.66 -21.76
CA LEU A 285 22.95 2.75 -20.35
C LEU A 285 22.27 3.98 -19.76
N GLY A 286 21.48 3.76 -18.71
CA GLY A 286 20.87 4.79 -17.88
C GLY A 286 21.51 4.84 -16.50
N LEU A 287 21.81 6.04 -16.00
CA LEU A 287 22.31 6.30 -14.65
C LEU A 287 21.53 7.45 -14.02
N GLY A 288 21.22 7.35 -12.72
CA GLY A 288 20.54 8.38 -11.98
C GLY A 288 20.96 8.41 -10.51
N TYR A 289 21.02 9.62 -9.96
CA TYR A 289 21.14 9.85 -8.53
C TYR A 289 20.23 10.98 -8.10
N GLU A 290 19.47 10.76 -7.06
CA GLU A 290 18.39 11.67 -6.65
C GLU A 290 18.26 11.76 -5.13
N HIS A 291 18.01 12.97 -4.64
CA HIS A 291 17.49 13.26 -3.32
C HIS A 291 16.04 13.72 -3.46
N ARG A 292 15.13 13.07 -2.76
CA ARG A 292 13.72 13.50 -2.73
C ARG A 292 13.21 13.60 -1.31
N ALA A 293 12.22 14.46 -1.09
CA ALA A 293 11.50 14.50 0.16
C ALA A 293 10.78 13.16 0.41
N PRO A 294 10.66 12.71 1.66
CA PRO A 294 9.83 11.55 2.01
C PRO A 294 8.37 11.80 1.66
N ASN A 295 7.59 10.74 1.56
CA ASN A 295 6.16 10.87 1.33
C ASN A 295 5.49 11.53 2.55
N ALA A 296 4.62 12.51 2.33
CA ALA A 296 3.90 13.20 3.39
C ALA A 296 3.04 12.25 4.25
N ASN A 297 2.51 11.17 3.65
CA ASN A 297 1.74 10.14 4.38
C ASN A 297 2.59 9.33 5.37
N THR A 298 3.90 9.28 5.19
CA THR A 298 4.82 8.55 6.07
C THR A 298 5.67 9.47 6.95
N ALA A 299 5.53 10.80 6.77
CA ALA A 299 6.33 11.78 7.49
C ALA A 299 5.85 12.00 8.93
N PHE A 300 4.58 11.77 9.22
CA PHE A 300 3.98 11.95 10.55
C PHE A 300 3.86 10.61 11.27
N ALA A 301 4.26 10.59 12.54
CA ALA A 301 4.30 9.35 13.33
C ALA A 301 2.90 8.81 13.66
N SER A 302 1.98 9.68 14.04
CA SER A 302 0.58 9.33 14.35
C SER A 302 -0.37 10.48 13.99
N PRO A 303 -0.58 10.75 12.70
CA PRO A 303 -1.29 11.94 12.23
C PRO A 303 -2.76 12.00 12.66
N GLU A 304 -3.39 10.86 12.98
CA GLU A 304 -4.73 10.81 13.54
C GLU A 304 -4.79 11.36 14.98
N MET A 305 -3.66 11.43 15.71
CA MET A 305 -3.59 11.79 17.11
C MET A 305 -2.83 13.08 17.40
N ASN A 306 -1.71 13.34 16.69
CA ASN A 306 -0.83 14.46 17.03
C ASN A 306 -0.07 15.06 15.84
N ASN A 307 0.74 16.09 16.12
CA ASN A 307 1.52 16.85 15.14
C ASN A 307 2.97 16.36 14.99
N ASP A 308 3.34 15.21 15.59
CA ASP A 308 4.72 14.75 15.61
C ASP A 308 5.15 14.17 14.26
N PHE A 309 6.31 14.60 13.79
CA PHE A 309 7.01 13.93 12.71
C PHE A 309 7.67 12.64 13.22
N VAL A 310 7.91 11.70 12.30
CA VAL A 310 8.73 10.53 12.60
C VAL A 310 10.15 10.94 12.99
N LEU A 311 10.81 10.13 13.80
CA LEU A 311 12.23 10.36 14.13
C LEU A 311 13.09 10.15 12.87
N ASN A 312 14.19 10.93 12.78
CA ASN A 312 15.15 10.82 11.68
C ASN A 312 14.51 11.00 10.30
N LEU A 313 13.55 11.92 10.18
CA LEU A 313 12.95 12.28 8.90
C LEU A 313 13.95 13.03 8.03
N HIS A 314 14.46 12.39 6.99
CA HIS A 314 15.46 12.91 6.06
C HIS A 314 15.03 12.68 4.61
N ASN A 315 15.68 13.38 3.69
CA ASN A 315 15.59 13.08 2.27
C ASN A 315 15.94 11.62 1.99
N GLU A 316 15.11 10.95 1.22
CA GLU A 316 15.46 9.68 0.60
C GLU A 316 16.52 9.92 -0.47
N ARG A 317 17.50 9.02 -0.57
CA ARG A 317 18.54 9.03 -1.61
C ARG A 317 18.37 7.81 -2.47
N ILE A 318 18.39 8.00 -3.77
CA ILE A 318 18.14 6.94 -4.73
C ILE A 318 19.27 6.94 -5.76
N PHE A 319 19.98 5.84 -5.87
CA PHE A 319 20.84 5.53 -6.98
C PHE A 319 20.10 4.56 -7.92
N SER A 320 20.13 4.82 -9.22
CA SER A 320 19.49 4.00 -10.25
C SER A 320 20.44 3.74 -11.39
N SER A 321 20.49 2.51 -11.88
CA SER A 321 21.22 2.12 -13.09
C SER A 321 20.44 1.08 -13.89
N GLU A 322 20.53 1.17 -15.21
CA GLU A 322 19.92 0.22 -16.14
C GLU A 322 20.82 0.05 -17.37
N LEU A 323 21.04 -1.19 -17.77
CA LEU A 323 21.67 -1.56 -19.03
C LEU A 323 20.68 -2.34 -19.87
N SER A 324 20.39 -1.87 -21.09
CA SER A 324 19.43 -2.48 -21.99
C SER A 324 20.06 -2.78 -23.35
N TYR A 325 19.83 -3.98 -23.85
CA TYR A 325 20.13 -4.37 -25.22
C TYR A 325 18.83 -4.55 -26.00
N GLN A 326 18.77 -3.96 -27.16
CA GLN A 326 17.61 -4.03 -28.06
C GLN A 326 18.02 -4.57 -29.43
N TYR A 327 17.22 -5.47 -29.96
CA TYR A 327 17.30 -5.95 -31.34
C TYR A 327 15.97 -5.72 -32.06
N SER A 328 16.02 -5.15 -33.26
CA SER A 328 14.84 -4.90 -34.09
C SER A 328 15.08 -5.42 -35.52
N GLY A 329 14.64 -6.64 -35.76
CA GLY A 329 14.66 -7.30 -37.06
C GLY A 329 13.28 -7.37 -37.71
N SER A 330 13.20 -7.97 -38.89
CA SER A 330 11.95 -8.10 -39.66
C SER A 330 10.95 -9.07 -39.03
N TRP A 331 11.42 -10.12 -38.38
CA TRP A 331 10.61 -11.20 -37.80
C TRP A 331 10.74 -11.29 -36.26
N LEU A 332 11.79 -10.68 -35.67
CA LEU A 332 12.05 -10.68 -34.24
C LEU A 332 12.37 -9.28 -33.76
N ARG A 333 11.70 -8.86 -32.66
CA ARG A 333 12.14 -7.79 -31.79
C ARG A 333 12.47 -8.37 -30.43
N ALA A 334 13.60 -7.99 -29.86
CA ALA A 334 14.04 -8.45 -28.57
C ALA A 334 14.49 -7.25 -27.72
N ASN A 335 14.18 -7.29 -26.43
CA ASN A 335 14.69 -6.37 -25.43
C ASN A 335 15.16 -7.17 -24.22
N LEU A 336 16.39 -6.95 -23.79
CA LEU A 336 16.96 -7.51 -22.57
C LEU A 336 17.47 -6.37 -21.73
N SER A 337 16.93 -6.20 -20.52
CA SER A 337 17.34 -5.16 -19.58
C SER A 337 17.77 -5.77 -18.25
N GLY A 338 18.83 -5.19 -17.66
CA GLY A 338 19.22 -5.45 -16.29
C GLY A 338 19.27 -4.13 -15.53
N TYR A 339 18.72 -4.08 -14.32
CA TYR A 339 18.68 -2.87 -13.53
C TYR A 339 19.11 -3.09 -12.07
N TYR A 340 19.60 -2.03 -11.45
CA TYR A 340 19.89 -1.96 -10.03
C TYR A 340 19.53 -0.58 -9.47
N ASN A 341 18.69 -0.58 -8.41
CA ASN A 341 18.35 0.62 -7.66
C ASN A 341 18.67 0.42 -6.18
N HIS A 342 19.30 1.40 -5.57
CA HIS A 342 19.60 1.44 -4.14
C HIS A 342 18.96 2.68 -3.52
N MET A 343 18.15 2.47 -2.50
CA MET A 343 17.50 3.55 -1.76
C MET A 343 17.99 3.58 -0.31
N THR A 344 18.17 4.78 0.24
CA THR A 344 18.52 5.00 1.65
C THR A 344 17.63 6.04 2.28
N ASN A 345 17.55 6.06 3.61
CA ASN A 345 16.67 6.92 4.40
C ASN A 345 15.19 6.77 4.08
N VAL A 346 14.77 5.58 3.63
CA VAL A 346 13.36 5.30 3.36
C VAL A 346 12.60 5.27 4.67
N THR A 347 11.41 5.86 4.66
CA THR A 347 10.48 5.88 5.79
C THR A 347 9.21 5.14 5.40
N GLU A 348 8.81 4.19 6.22
CA GLU A 348 7.55 3.46 6.08
C GLU A 348 6.68 3.64 7.32
N TRP A 349 5.38 3.61 7.11
CA TRP A 349 4.39 3.76 8.14
C TRP A 349 3.33 2.66 8.03
N GLN A 350 2.96 2.09 9.19
CA GLN A 350 1.91 1.09 9.29
C GLN A 350 1.05 1.39 10.52
N ASN A 351 -0.22 1.00 10.48
CA ASN A 351 -1.05 0.93 11.65
C ASN A 351 -1.79 -0.41 11.71
N PHE A 352 -1.98 -0.93 12.89
CA PHE A 352 -2.73 -2.16 13.09
C PHE A 352 -3.31 -2.21 14.51
N TYR A 353 -4.36 -3.01 14.67
CA TYR A 353 -4.89 -3.31 15.98
C TYR A 353 -4.01 -4.38 16.64
N PHE A 354 -3.54 -4.06 17.85
CA PHE A 354 -2.68 -4.94 18.63
C PHE A 354 -3.44 -5.46 19.85
N ASP A 355 -3.92 -6.70 19.79
CA ASP A 355 -4.77 -7.31 20.83
C ASP A 355 -4.09 -7.33 22.22
N ASP A 356 -2.77 -7.57 22.28
CA ASP A 356 -2.04 -7.64 23.54
C ASP A 356 -2.05 -6.30 24.29
N ALA A 357 -2.12 -5.20 23.55
CA ALA A 357 -2.23 -3.84 24.11
C ALA A 357 -3.68 -3.32 24.09
N ASN A 358 -4.63 -4.09 23.55
CA ASN A 358 -6.02 -3.70 23.34
C ASN A 358 -6.14 -2.28 22.74
N SER A 359 -5.33 -1.97 21.73
CA SER A 359 -5.25 -0.64 21.14
C SER A 359 -4.79 -0.67 19.69
N PHE A 360 -5.08 0.40 18.95
CA PHE A 360 -4.38 0.69 17.72
C PHE A 360 -2.93 1.08 18.00
N THR A 361 -2.03 0.59 17.17
CA THR A 361 -0.61 0.90 17.23
C THR A 361 -0.19 1.54 15.91
N TYR A 362 0.43 2.71 16.01
CA TYR A 362 1.04 3.45 14.90
C TYR A 362 2.53 3.15 14.89
N VAL A 363 3.02 2.63 13.78
CA VAL A 363 4.41 2.17 13.64
C VAL A 363 5.08 2.95 12.53
N SER A 364 6.18 3.61 12.86
CA SER A 364 7.01 4.34 11.89
C SER A 364 8.40 3.71 11.86
N MET A 365 8.77 3.14 10.72
CA MET A 365 10.09 2.59 10.44
C MET A 365 10.89 3.59 9.64
N THR A 366 12.11 3.91 10.10
CA THR A 366 12.98 4.92 9.48
C THR A 366 14.37 4.37 9.24
N ASN A 367 15.23 5.15 8.59
CA ASN A 367 16.61 4.77 8.26
C ASN A 367 16.70 3.47 7.45
N MET A 368 15.63 3.15 6.70
CA MET A 368 15.60 1.94 5.88
C MET A 368 16.44 2.11 4.63
N LYS A 369 17.11 1.02 4.25
CA LYS A 369 17.80 0.89 2.96
C LYS A 369 17.13 -0.22 2.18
N LYS A 370 16.94 -0.01 0.88
CA LYS A 370 16.28 -0.99 0.00
C LYS A 370 17.11 -1.21 -1.26
N ASN A 371 17.12 -2.44 -1.73
CA ASN A 371 17.71 -2.84 -3.00
C ASN A 371 16.63 -3.40 -3.92
N TYR A 372 16.60 -2.90 -5.15
CA TYR A 372 15.75 -3.39 -6.23
C TYR A 372 16.66 -3.72 -7.40
N TYR A 373 16.69 -4.96 -7.85
CA TYR A 373 17.45 -5.37 -9.02
C TYR A 373 16.79 -6.52 -9.73
N GLY A 374 17.04 -6.63 -11.01
CA GLY A 374 16.42 -7.69 -11.81
C GLY A 374 16.85 -7.68 -13.24
N ILE A 375 16.34 -8.68 -13.95
CA ILE A 375 16.51 -8.87 -15.39
C ILE A 375 15.12 -9.00 -16.01
N GLU A 376 14.92 -8.31 -17.13
CA GLU A 376 13.70 -8.35 -17.91
C GLU A 376 14.01 -8.73 -19.35
N LEU A 377 13.25 -9.68 -19.89
CA LEU A 377 13.34 -10.13 -21.27
C LEU A 377 11.99 -9.98 -21.96
N GLY A 378 11.96 -9.31 -23.09
CA GLY A 378 10.82 -9.23 -23.98
C GLY A 378 11.20 -9.70 -25.38
N LEU A 379 10.43 -10.63 -25.91
CA LEU A 379 10.57 -11.15 -27.27
C LEU A 379 9.24 -10.99 -28.02
N ASP A 380 9.28 -10.49 -29.25
CA ASP A 380 8.11 -10.35 -30.14
C ASP A 380 8.45 -10.95 -31.50
N PHE A 381 7.87 -12.11 -31.77
CA PHE A 381 8.04 -12.86 -32.98
C PHE A 381 6.87 -12.62 -33.93
N LYS A 382 7.16 -12.06 -35.09
CA LYS A 382 6.22 -12.00 -36.22
C LYS A 382 6.27 -13.30 -36.98
N LEU A 383 5.44 -14.28 -36.58
CA LEU A 383 5.45 -15.61 -37.18
C LEU A 383 4.91 -15.59 -38.61
N THR A 384 3.86 -14.83 -38.86
CA THR A 384 3.30 -14.57 -40.19
C THR A 384 2.77 -13.12 -40.25
N SER A 385 2.15 -12.72 -41.37
CA SER A 385 1.48 -11.42 -41.47
C SER A 385 0.24 -11.27 -40.58
N PHE A 386 -0.28 -12.36 -40.01
CA PHE A 386 -1.49 -12.39 -39.19
C PHE A 386 -1.31 -13.09 -37.85
N LEU A 387 -0.12 -13.63 -37.56
CA LEU A 387 0.17 -14.38 -36.35
C LEU A 387 1.44 -13.86 -35.69
N ASN A 388 1.30 -13.38 -34.43
CA ASN A 388 2.39 -12.92 -33.58
C ASN A 388 2.47 -13.79 -32.33
N PHE A 389 3.70 -14.06 -31.88
CA PHE A 389 3.97 -14.67 -30.58
C PHE A 389 4.88 -13.76 -29.76
N LYS A 390 4.48 -13.48 -28.50
CA LYS A 390 5.30 -12.71 -27.56
C LYS A 390 5.64 -13.57 -26.35
N ALA A 391 6.89 -13.47 -25.90
CA ALA A 391 7.34 -14.05 -24.65
C ALA A 391 7.95 -12.93 -23.78
N LEU A 392 7.51 -12.85 -22.54
CA LEU A 392 7.94 -11.86 -21.57
C LEU A 392 8.39 -12.58 -20.31
N GLY A 393 9.46 -12.11 -19.70
CA GLY A 393 9.94 -12.67 -18.44
C GLY A 393 10.60 -11.60 -17.59
N THR A 394 10.29 -11.57 -16.31
CA THR A 394 11.01 -10.80 -15.32
C THR A 394 11.38 -11.69 -14.15
N TRP A 395 12.62 -11.54 -13.71
CA TRP A 395 13.10 -12.03 -12.43
C TRP A 395 13.70 -10.86 -11.66
N SER A 396 13.21 -10.61 -10.47
CA SER A 396 13.60 -9.45 -9.69
C SER A 396 13.78 -9.77 -8.20
N GLU A 397 14.52 -8.89 -7.53
CA GLU A 397 14.60 -8.79 -6.07
C GLU A 397 14.21 -7.37 -5.66
N ALA A 398 13.36 -7.28 -4.65
CA ALA A 398 12.95 -6.03 -4.03
C ALA A 398 12.94 -6.26 -2.51
N LYS A 399 14.01 -5.82 -1.81
CA LYS A 399 14.20 -6.19 -0.40
C LYS A 399 14.91 -5.14 0.44
N ASN A 400 14.69 -5.20 1.74
CA ASN A 400 15.39 -4.38 2.72
C ASN A 400 16.87 -4.79 2.81
N ALA A 401 17.76 -3.80 2.79
CA ALA A 401 19.22 -4.02 2.88
C ALA A 401 19.75 -3.92 4.32
N ASN A 402 18.95 -3.36 5.25
CA ASN A 402 19.30 -3.25 6.67
C ASN A 402 18.07 -3.51 7.55
N ASN A 403 18.28 -3.56 8.85
CA ASN A 403 17.23 -3.48 9.86
C ASN A 403 16.81 -2.02 10.03
N ALA A 404 15.52 -1.77 10.30
CA ALA A 404 14.96 -0.43 10.44
C ALA A 404 14.99 0.03 11.89
N ASP A 405 15.21 1.34 12.10
CA ASP A 405 14.84 1.99 13.36
C ASP A 405 13.32 2.14 13.42
N VAL A 406 12.72 1.92 14.58
CA VAL A 406 11.28 2.03 14.74
C VAL A 406 10.89 2.86 15.96
N ILE A 407 9.87 3.68 15.77
CA ILE A 407 9.06 4.22 16.86
C ILE A 407 7.63 3.71 16.70
N TYR A 408 7.00 3.36 17.80
CA TYR A 408 5.59 2.98 17.78
C TYR A 408 4.82 3.58 18.96
N LEU A 409 3.56 3.94 18.70
CA LEU A 409 2.65 4.53 19.64
C LEU A 409 1.39 3.68 19.75
N ASN A 410 1.08 3.22 20.95
CA ASN A 410 -0.24 2.67 21.24
C ASN A 410 -1.24 3.82 21.46
N SER A 411 -2.42 3.74 20.84
CA SER A 411 -3.44 4.81 20.90
C SER A 411 -3.96 5.12 22.31
N THR A 412 -3.62 4.29 23.30
CA THR A 412 -3.94 4.48 24.73
C THR A 412 -2.80 5.09 25.53
N LYS A 413 -1.72 5.52 24.90
CA LYS A 413 -0.51 6.09 25.51
C LYS A 413 -0.16 7.42 24.85
N SER A 414 0.56 8.27 25.59
CA SER A 414 1.10 9.55 25.11
C SER A 414 2.61 9.52 24.81
N THR A 415 3.24 8.36 24.98
CA THR A 415 4.69 8.19 24.80
C THR A 415 5.00 7.14 23.75
N TYR A 416 5.96 7.47 22.89
CA TYR A 416 6.48 6.55 21.88
C TYR A 416 7.46 5.55 22.48
N ASN A 417 7.33 4.30 22.06
CA ASN A 417 8.36 3.28 22.25
C ASN A 417 9.36 3.34 21.10
N LYS A 418 10.63 3.00 21.38
CA LYS A 418 11.71 2.93 20.41
C LYS A 418 12.29 1.53 20.41
N ASP A 419 12.58 0.99 19.23
CA ASP A 419 13.18 -0.33 19.06
C ASP A 419 13.86 -0.42 17.69
N ILE A 420 14.36 -1.60 17.36
CA ILE A 420 14.85 -1.98 16.04
C ILE A 420 13.93 -3.09 15.51
N VAL A 421 13.51 -2.97 14.25
CA VAL A 421 12.85 -4.06 13.52
C VAL A 421 13.92 -4.85 12.78
N TYR A 422 14.03 -6.14 13.09
CA TYR A 422 14.94 -7.07 12.42
C TYR A 422 14.32 -7.56 11.11
N ASN A 423 14.28 -6.67 10.12
CA ASN A 423 13.61 -6.85 8.82
C ASN A 423 14.56 -6.84 7.61
N LYS A 424 15.87 -6.94 7.83
CA LYS A 424 16.85 -7.12 6.75
C LYS A 424 16.50 -8.35 5.91
N ASN A 425 16.62 -8.23 4.58
CA ASN A 425 16.25 -9.24 3.58
C ASN A 425 14.74 -9.54 3.45
N MET A 426 13.84 -8.84 4.18
CA MET A 426 12.41 -8.90 3.90
C MET A 426 12.10 -8.22 2.56
N HIS A 427 11.19 -8.83 1.81
CA HIS A 427 10.81 -8.39 0.46
C HIS A 427 9.65 -7.40 0.47
N GLU A 428 9.52 -6.63 -0.60
CA GLU A 428 8.31 -5.87 -0.88
C GLU A 428 7.12 -6.83 -1.03
N ALA A 429 5.98 -6.39 -0.49
CA ALA A 429 4.80 -7.21 -0.42
C ALA A 429 3.87 -7.05 -1.63
N SER A 430 3.07 -8.07 -1.89
CA SER A 430 1.94 -8.05 -2.83
C SER A 430 2.31 -7.82 -4.31
N THR A 431 3.59 -7.92 -4.64
CA THR A 431 4.09 -7.83 -6.03
C THR A 431 4.83 -9.12 -6.35
N PRO A 432 4.47 -9.84 -7.42
CA PRO A 432 5.23 -10.99 -7.86
C PRO A 432 6.64 -10.57 -8.27
N LEU A 433 7.67 -11.19 -7.71
CA LEU A 433 9.07 -10.92 -8.05
C LEU A 433 9.53 -11.72 -9.27
N SER A 434 8.75 -12.71 -9.69
CA SER A 434 8.96 -13.45 -10.93
C SER A 434 7.65 -13.56 -11.68
N VAL A 435 7.66 -13.09 -12.93
CA VAL A 435 6.50 -13.15 -13.83
C VAL A 435 6.97 -13.62 -15.21
N TYR A 436 6.28 -14.59 -15.74
CA TYR A 436 6.53 -15.09 -17.11
C TYR A 436 5.21 -15.09 -17.87
N SER A 437 5.22 -14.59 -19.10
CA SER A 437 4.04 -14.48 -19.94
C SER A 437 4.35 -14.94 -21.36
N ALA A 438 3.43 -15.69 -21.95
CA ALA A 438 3.45 -16.06 -23.36
C ALA A 438 2.11 -15.69 -24.00
N ILE A 439 2.15 -14.90 -25.07
CA ILE A 439 0.96 -14.35 -25.74
C ILE A 439 0.98 -14.77 -27.19
N LEU A 440 -0.08 -15.42 -27.65
CA LEU A 440 -0.32 -15.74 -29.06
C LEU A 440 -1.45 -14.85 -29.59
N SER A 441 -1.15 -14.04 -30.60
CA SER A 441 -2.08 -13.07 -31.19
C SER A 441 -2.34 -13.39 -32.67
N TYR A 442 -3.61 -13.53 -33.02
CA TYR A 442 -4.07 -13.77 -34.41
C TYR A 442 -4.95 -12.62 -34.88
N HIS A 443 -4.61 -12.03 -36.03
CA HIS A 443 -5.33 -10.91 -36.64
C HIS A 443 -5.49 -11.12 -38.14
N LYS A 444 -6.67 -11.57 -38.59
CA LYS A 444 -6.97 -11.74 -40.03
C LYS A 444 -8.46 -11.62 -40.30
N GLY A 445 -8.83 -10.95 -41.41
CA GLY A 445 -10.19 -10.89 -41.89
C GLY A 445 -11.19 -10.27 -40.89
N GLY A 446 -10.75 -9.28 -40.08
CA GLY A 446 -11.55 -8.64 -39.04
C GLY A 446 -11.62 -9.46 -37.74
N TRP A 447 -11.09 -10.67 -37.65
CA TRP A 447 -10.88 -11.41 -36.43
C TRP A 447 -9.65 -10.91 -35.68
N PHE A 448 -9.74 -10.81 -34.36
CA PHE A 448 -8.62 -10.63 -33.44
C PHE A 448 -8.79 -11.57 -32.24
N ILE A 449 -7.79 -12.40 -32.04
CA ILE A 449 -7.79 -13.44 -30.99
C ILE A 449 -6.45 -13.36 -30.28
N ASP A 450 -6.49 -13.18 -28.96
CA ASP A 450 -5.32 -13.22 -28.11
C ASP A 450 -5.49 -14.30 -27.06
N LEU A 451 -4.47 -15.12 -26.87
CA LEU A 451 -4.37 -16.11 -25.81
C LEU A 451 -3.11 -15.81 -25.01
N SER A 452 -3.26 -15.53 -23.71
CA SER A 452 -2.16 -15.15 -22.83
C SER A 452 -2.04 -16.11 -21.66
N GLY A 453 -0.95 -16.86 -21.59
CA GLY A 453 -0.57 -17.67 -20.45
C GLY A 453 0.39 -16.90 -19.54
N ASN A 454 0.05 -16.74 -18.26
CA ASN A 454 0.80 -15.96 -17.29
C ASN A 454 1.15 -16.83 -16.08
N TYR A 455 2.41 -16.82 -15.65
CA TYR A 455 2.86 -17.51 -14.44
C TYR A 455 3.45 -16.50 -13.46
N TYR A 456 2.92 -16.51 -12.24
CA TYR A 456 3.31 -15.61 -11.14
C TYR A 456 3.97 -16.42 -10.03
N ASN A 457 5.07 -15.93 -9.49
CA ASN A 457 5.78 -16.59 -8.39
C ASN A 457 6.50 -15.58 -7.49
N ARG A 458 6.94 -16.04 -6.30
CA ARG A 458 7.66 -15.24 -5.32
C ARG A 458 6.87 -14.00 -4.89
N ILE A 459 5.64 -14.24 -4.42
CA ILE A 459 4.72 -13.21 -3.92
C ILE A 459 4.81 -13.22 -2.40
N TYR A 460 5.38 -12.17 -1.80
CA TYR A 460 5.52 -12.07 -0.35
C TYR A 460 4.36 -11.31 0.27
N LEU A 461 3.96 -11.70 1.48
CA LEU A 461 2.97 -11.00 2.27
C LEU A 461 3.62 -9.81 3.00
N SER A 462 2.82 -8.80 3.36
CA SER A 462 3.30 -7.74 4.22
C SER A 462 3.69 -8.31 5.58
N TYR A 463 4.94 -8.16 5.98
CA TYR A 463 5.42 -8.64 7.26
C TYR A 463 4.91 -7.78 8.42
N ALA A 464 4.72 -8.39 9.60
CA ALA A 464 4.37 -7.70 10.83
C ALA A 464 5.64 -7.23 11.56
N PRO A 465 5.90 -5.92 11.67
CA PRO A 465 7.09 -5.41 12.37
C PRO A 465 7.15 -5.86 13.84
N SER A 466 6.00 -5.95 14.51
CA SER A 466 5.88 -6.33 15.93
C SER A 466 6.45 -7.73 16.24
N LEU A 467 6.39 -8.66 15.29
CA LEU A 467 6.99 -10.00 15.44
C LEU A 467 8.53 -9.97 15.36
N ARG A 468 9.10 -8.84 14.94
CA ARG A 468 10.53 -8.65 14.65
C ARG A 468 11.16 -7.50 15.44
N TYR A 469 10.46 -6.97 16.46
CA TYR A 469 11.05 -6.00 17.39
C TYR A 469 12.14 -6.67 18.23
N GLY A 470 13.23 -5.96 18.48
CA GLY A 470 14.30 -6.43 19.35
C GLY A 470 13.78 -6.84 20.74
N ASN A 471 12.83 -6.07 21.31
CA ASN A 471 12.19 -6.42 22.58
C ASN A 471 11.35 -7.70 22.47
N THR A 472 10.62 -7.90 21.37
CA THR A 472 9.85 -9.13 21.13
C THR A 472 10.77 -10.35 21.10
N LEU A 473 11.84 -10.28 20.29
CA LEU A 473 12.80 -11.38 20.12
C LEU A 473 13.53 -11.69 21.43
N ARG A 474 13.90 -10.65 22.19
CA ARG A 474 14.53 -10.83 23.52
C ARG A 474 13.56 -11.49 24.51
N THR A 475 12.30 -11.08 24.53
CA THR A 475 11.27 -11.69 25.40
C THR A 475 11.03 -13.15 25.07
N MET A 476 11.06 -13.52 23.79
CA MET A 476 11.00 -14.92 23.36
C MET A 476 12.24 -15.72 23.80
N GLY A 477 13.41 -15.07 23.80
CA GLY A 477 14.67 -15.72 24.17
C GLY A 477 14.99 -16.97 23.32
N THR A 478 15.86 -17.83 23.84
CA THR A 478 16.19 -19.11 23.20
C THR A 478 15.06 -20.12 23.32
N ALA A 479 14.28 -20.06 24.40
CA ALA A 479 13.19 -21.01 24.68
C ALA A 479 12.05 -20.96 23.65
N LEU A 480 11.76 -19.78 23.07
CA LEU A 480 10.70 -19.60 22.07
C LEU A 480 11.26 -19.23 20.68
N GLY A 481 12.57 -19.43 20.47
CA GLY A 481 13.20 -19.25 19.17
C GLY A 481 13.40 -17.78 18.75
N GLY A 482 13.33 -16.82 19.67
CA GLY A 482 13.65 -15.41 19.38
C GLY A 482 15.14 -15.13 19.31
N MET A 483 15.97 -16.02 19.87
CA MET A 483 17.42 -15.95 19.87
C MET A 483 18.02 -17.34 19.65
N ASP A 484 19.19 -17.40 19.03
CA ASP A 484 19.99 -18.62 18.95
C ASP A 484 20.81 -18.87 20.24
N ALA A 485 21.51 -20.00 20.29
CA ALA A 485 22.35 -20.37 21.45
C ALA A 485 23.53 -19.38 21.67
N ASN A 486 23.91 -18.60 20.66
CA ASN A 486 24.99 -17.61 20.71
C ASN A 486 24.47 -16.21 21.09
N GLY A 487 23.17 -16.06 21.34
CA GLY A 487 22.55 -14.78 21.68
C GLY A 487 22.21 -13.89 20.48
N ASN A 488 22.30 -14.38 19.24
CA ASN A 488 21.89 -13.63 18.08
C ASN A 488 20.36 -13.71 17.91
N TYR A 489 19.76 -12.61 17.50
CA TYR A 489 18.32 -12.59 17.19
C TYR A 489 17.98 -13.42 15.96
N THR A 490 16.92 -14.21 16.07
CA THR A 490 16.36 -15.07 15.00
C THR A 490 14.94 -14.60 14.63
N PRO A 491 14.80 -13.55 13.80
CA PRO A 491 13.51 -13.04 13.41
C PRO A 491 12.75 -14.06 12.56
N TYR A 492 11.42 -14.06 12.67
CA TYR A 492 10.56 -14.87 11.79
C TYR A 492 10.86 -14.56 10.32
N ALA A 493 10.93 -15.59 9.48
CA ALA A 493 10.97 -15.46 8.03
C ALA A 493 9.69 -14.76 7.53
N GLN A 494 9.79 -14.04 6.41
CA GLN A 494 8.61 -13.44 5.80
C GLN A 494 7.77 -14.51 5.11
N THR A 495 6.46 -14.45 5.26
CA THR A 495 5.55 -15.40 4.63
C THR A 495 5.51 -15.18 3.12
N GLU A 496 5.72 -16.25 2.36
CA GLU A 496 5.55 -16.28 0.90
C GLU A 496 4.16 -16.83 0.55
N GLY A 497 3.49 -16.18 -0.40
CA GLY A 497 2.21 -16.60 -0.95
C GLY A 497 2.40 -17.62 -2.08
N HIS A 498 1.40 -18.47 -2.26
CA HIS A 498 1.39 -19.44 -3.37
C HIS A 498 1.24 -18.72 -4.71
N GLY A 499 2.17 -18.94 -5.63
CA GLY A 499 2.11 -18.50 -7.01
C GLY A 499 1.26 -19.43 -7.87
N GLY A 500 1.28 -19.22 -9.19
CA GLY A 500 0.59 -20.13 -10.10
C GLY A 500 0.40 -19.60 -11.51
N PHE A 501 -0.25 -20.39 -12.32
CA PHE A 501 -0.51 -20.12 -13.74
C PHE A 501 -1.95 -19.63 -13.95
N MET A 502 -2.11 -18.57 -14.76
CA MET A 502 -3.39 -18.04 -15.24
C MET A 502 -3.40 -18.05 -16.77
N LEU A 503 -4.55 -18.36 -17.35
CA LEU A 503 -4.80 -18.28 -18.78
C LEU A 503 -5.88 -17.24 -19.04
N ASP A 504 -5.58 -16.25 -19.87
CA ASP A 504 -6.51 -15.23 -20.31
C ASP A 504 -6.74 -15.34 -21.80
N ALA A 505 -7.95 -15.04 -22.26
CA ALA A 505 -8.30 -15.07 -23.67
C ALA A 505 -9.10 -13.83 -24.06
N SER A 506 -8.87 -13.33 -25.26
CA SER A 506 -9.69 -12.30 -25.90
C SER A 506 -10.02 -12.76 -27.30
N ILE A 507 -11.31 -12.75 -27.66
CA ILE A 507 -11.75 -13.08 -29.02
C ILE A 507 -12.72 -12.02 -29.50
N GLY A 508 -12.46 -11.45 -30.65
CA GLY A 508 -13.30 -10.41 -31.23
C GLY A 508 -13.36 -10.43 -32.74
N LYS A 509 -14.39 -9.74 -33.23
CA LYS A 509 -14.68 -9.60 -34.65
C LYS A 509 -15.06 -8.16 -34.95
N SER A 510 -14.41 -7.58 -35.98
CA SER A 510 -14.84 -6.33 -36.60
C SER A 510 -15.57 -6.63 -37.91
N LEU A 511 -16.79 -6.11 -38.02
CA LEU A 511 -17.64 -6.19 -39.20
C LEU A 511 -17.73 -4.81 -39.82
N TYR A 512 -17.34 -4.71 -41.11
CA TYR A 512 -17.46 -3.45 -41.86
C TYR A 512 -18.82 -3.44 -42.56
N LEU A 513 -19.63 -2.46 -42.21
CA LEU A 513 -20.99 -2.27 -42.71
C LEU A 513 -21.00 -1.09 -43.70
N ARG A 514 -22.08 -0.95 -44.48
CA ARG A 514 -22.22 0.13 -45.46
C ARG A 514 -22.11 1.53 -44.86
N HIS A 515 -22.55 1.72 -43.62
CA HIS A 515 -22.59 3.01 -42.95
C HIS A 515 -21.86 2.98 -41.58
N GLY A 516 -20.79 2.18 -41.46
CA GLY A 516 -20.03 2.14 -40.22
C GLY A 516 -19.32 0.81 -40.01
N SER A 517 -18.82 0.60 -38.79
CA SER A 517 -18.21 -0.66 -38.39
C SER A 517 -18.72 -1.10 -37.01
N LEU A 518 -19.01 -2.39 -36.88
CA LEU A 518 -19.38 -3.04 -35.62
C LEU A 518 -18.22 -3.89 -35.14
N SER A 519 -17.73 -3.66 -33.93
CA SER A 519 -16.73 -4.48 -33.28
C SER A 519 -17.33 -5.14 -32.05
N ILE A 520 -17.18 -6.44 -31.95
CA ILE A 520 -17.62 -7.25 -30.80
C ILE A 520 -16.38 -7.93 -30.24
N ASN A 521 -16.15 -7.82 -28.95
CA ASN A 521 -15.01 -8.44 -28.26
C ASN A 521 -15.46 -9.08 -26.94
N LEU A 522 -15.18 -10.36 -26.77
CA LEU A 522 -15.33 -11.10 -25.53
C LEU A 522 -13.92 -11.29 -24.92
N MET A 523 -13.73 -10.73 -23.73
CA MET A 523 -12.51 -10.93 -22.93
C MET A 523 -12.84 -11.86 -21.76
N ILE A 524 -12.01 -12.85 -21.52
CA ILE A 524 -12.13 -13.79 -20.41
C ILE A 524 -10.78 -13.77 -19.68
N THR A 525 -10.80 -13.45 -18.41
CA THR A 525 -9.64 -13.55 -17.52
C THR A 525 -9.76 -14.78 -16.65
N ASN A 526 -8.61 -15.41 -16.37
CA ASN A 526 -8.51 -16.62 -15.57
C ASN A 526 -9.42 -17.77 -16.10
N LEU A 527 -9.31 -18.08 -17.39
CA LEU A 527 -10.10 -19.10 -18.07
C LEU A 527 -10.04 -20.49 -17.38
N LEU A 528 -8.94 -20.79 -16.69
CA LEU A 528 -8.76 -22.02 -15.91
C LEU A 528 -9.37 -21.96 -14.51
N ASN A 529 -9.98 -20.84 -14.13
CA ASN A 529 -10.59 -20.60 -12.81
C ASN A 529 -9.66 -20.93 -11.64
N ASN A 530 -8.37 -20.58 -11.75
CA ASN A 530 -7.39 -20.82 -10.69
C ASN A 530 -7.55 -19.77 -9.59
N GLN A 531 -8.17 -20.14 -8.47
CA GLN A 531 -8.39 -19.28 -7.31
C GLN A 531 -7.36 -19.50 -6.18
N LYS A 532 -6.27 -20.23 -6.43
CA LYS A 532 -5.26 -20.57 -5.42
C LYS A 532 -4.09 -19.58 -5.39
N ILE A 533 -3.94 -18.75 -6.42
CA ILE A 533 -2.86 -17.76 -6.48
C ILE A 533 -3.11 -16.68 -5.43
N VAL A 534 -2.14 -16.46 -4.57
CA VAL A 534 -2.16 -15.39 -3.56
C VAL A 534 -1.80 -14.07 -4.24
N SER A 535 -2.72 -13.11 -4.24
CA SER A 535 -2.50 -11.77 -4.82
C SER A 535 -1.93 -10.77 -3.81
N GLY A 536 -1.87 -11.12 -2.53
CA GLY A 536 -1.38 -10.29 -1.44
C GLY A 536 -1.85 -10.79 -0.08
N GLY A 537 -1.69 -9.95 0.93
CA GLY A 537 -2.06 -10.25 2.30
C GLY A 537 -1.04 -9.72 3.29
N TYR A 538 -1.20 -10.09 4.55
CA TYR A 538 -0.34 -9.63 5.63
C TYR A 538 -0.23 -10.65 6.76
N GLU A 539 0.92 -10.67 7.42
CA GLU A 539 1.12 -11.38 8.68
C GLU A 539 0.34 -10.69 9.79
N GLN A 540 -0.22 -11.45 10.70
CA GLN A 540 -0.92 -10.88 11.86
C GLN A 540 0.10 -10.33 12.88
N GLY A 541 -0.11 -9.10 13.34
CA GLY A 541 0.81 -8.41 14.27
C GLY A 541 0.71 -8.87 15.72
N ARG A 542 0.11 -10.02 16.01
CA ARG A 542 -0.11 -10.54 17.36
C ARG A 542 1.05 -11.43 17.79
N SER A 543 1.37 -11.39 19.10
CA SER A 543 2.43 -12.24 19.67
C SER A 543 2.02 -13.71 19.70
N ASN A 544 2.95 -14.61 19.36
CA ASN A 544 2.78 -16.05 19.50
C ASN A 544 3.05 -16.56 20.94
N TYR A 545 3.16 -15.64 21.90
CA TYR A 545 3.40 -15.95 23.29
C TYR A 545 2.58 -15.04 24.21
N THR A 546 2.44 -15.47 25.44
CA THR A 546 1.92 -14.64 26.54
C THR A 546 3.01 -14.47 27.60
N VAL A 547 3.02 -13.34 28.29
CA VAL A 547 3.95 -13.08 29.41
C VAL A 547 3.20 -13.19 30.72
N ASN A 548 3.69 -14.00 31.63
CA ASN A 548 3.21 -14.06 33.00
C ASN A 548 3.58 -12.75 33.70
N LYS A 549 2.59 -11.99 34.15
CA LYS A 549 2.80 -10.66 34.75
C LYS A 549 3.59 -10.70 36.07
N THR A 550 3.57 -11.83 36.78
CA THR A 550 4.25 -12.01 38.06
C THR A 550 5.69 -12.45 37.87
N THR A 551 5.93 -13.42 36.98
CA THR A 551 7.26 -14.05 36.84
C THR A 551 8.06 -13.47 35.65
N GLY A 552 7.42 -12.74 34.75
CA GLY A 552 8.03 -12.27 33.49
C GLY A 552 8.27 -13.38 32.47
N ALA A 553 7.94 -14.64 32.78
CA ALA A 553 8.18 -15.78 31.90
C ALA A 553 7.24 -15.75 30.69
N ALA A 554 7.80 -15.93 29.51
CA ALA A 554 7.04 -16.09 28.27
C ALA A 554 6.67 -17.56 28.05
N THR A 555 5.43 -17.81 27.62
CA THR A 555 4.90 -19.12 27.24
C THR A 555 4.22 -19.06 25.89
N THR A 556 4.35 -20.12 25.08
CA THR A 556 3.72 -20.22 23.76
C THR A 556 2.20 -20.11 23.86
N ARG A 557 1.57 -19.42 22.93
CA ARG A 557 0.11 -19.48 22.73
C ARG A 557 -0.27 -20.77 22.02
N ALA A 558 -1.49 -21.24 22.25
CA ALA A 558 -2.07 -22.37 21.52
C ALA A 558 -2.28 -22.03 20.04
N TYR A 559 -2.76 -20.82 19.74
CA TYR A 559 -2.94 -20.34 18.37
C TYR A 559 -1.67 -19.66 17.87
N ASP A 560 -1.15 -20.13 16.74
CA ASP A 560 0.03 -19.58 16.09
C ASP A 560 -0.37 -18.54 15.04
N PHE A 561 -0.27 -17.27 15.39
CA PHE A 561 -0.61 -16.15 14.50
C PHE A 561 0.32 -16.05 13.29
N TYR A 562 1.57 -16.43 13.41
CA TYR A 562 2.51 -16.43 12.30
C TYR A 562 2.15 -17.47 11.24
N ARG A 563 1.66 -18.65 11.63
CA ARG A 563 1.18 -19.69 10.70
C ARG A 563 -0.15 -19.34 10.03
N ASN A 564 -0.89 -18.38 10.56
CA ASN A 564 -2.22 -18.00 10.11
C ASN A 564 -2.27 -16.55 9.57
N PRO A 565 -1.49 -16.20 8.55
CA PRO A 565 -1.54 -14.88 7.94
C PRO A 565 -2.88 -14.67 7.20
N LYS A 566 -3.27 -13.41 7.03
CA LYS A 566 -4.38 -13.04 6.12
C LYS A 566 -3.88 -13.09 4.69
N LYS A 567 -4.57 -13.84 3.84
CA LYS A 567 -4.25 -13.98 2.41
C LYS A 567 -5.40 -13.47 1.56
N TYR A 568 -5.06 -12.77 0.48
CA TYR A 568 -5.97 -12.39 -0.58
C TYR A 568 -5.64 -13.21 -1.82
N TYR A 569 -6.67 -13.60 -2.54
CA TYR A 569 -6.52 -14.48 -3.70
C TYR A 569 -6.99 -13.77 -4.96
N VAL A 570 -6.49 -14.21 -6.10
CA VAL A 570 -7.00 -13.74 -7.39
C VAL A 570 -8.47 -14.16 -7.56
N ASN A 571 -9.22 -13.36 -8.29
CA ASN A 571 -10.59 -13.70 -8.62
C ASN A 571 -10.63 -14.92 -9.53
N GLY A 572 -11.72 -15.69 -9.46
CA GLY A 572 -12.01 -16.76 -10.40
C GLY A 572 -12.22 -16.25 -11.83
N ILE A 573 -12.74 -17.12 -12.68
CA ILE A 573 -13.06 -16.76 -14.06
C ILE A 573 -13.96 -15.52 -14.10
N ASN A 574 -13.59 -14.55 -14.93
CA ASN A 574 -14.36 -13.33 -15.17
C ASN A 574 -14.41 -13.03 -16.66
N GLY A 575 -15.52 -12.49 -17.14
CA GLY A 575 -15.72 -12.16 -18.54
C GLY A 575 -16.31 -10.77 -18.74
N MET A 576 -15.90 -10.12 -19.83
CA MET A 576 -16.42 -8.84 -20.29
C MET A 576 -16.74 -8.90 -21.78
N LEU A 577 -17.97 -8.56 -22.14
CA LEU A 577 -18.37 -8.36 -23.52
C LEU A 577 -18.35 -6.86 -23.85
N ASN A 578 -17.58 -6.50 -24.86
CA ASN A 578 -17.54 -5.13 -25.38
C ASN A 578 -18.15 -5.13 -26.79
N VAL A 579 -19.09 -4.22 -27.02
CA VAL A 579 -19.72 -3.99 -28.33
C VAL A 579 -19.57 -2.52 -28.66
N ALA A 580 -18.87 -2.23 -29.76
CA ALA A 580 -18.65 -0.84 -30.23
C ALA A 580 -19.15 -0.70 -31.66
N TYR A 581 -19.99 0.32 -31.89
CA TYR A 581 -20.41 0.71 -33.23
C TYR A 581 -19.84 2.11 -33.56
N LYS A 582 -19.18 2.20 -34.67
CA LYS A 582 -18.66 3.46 -35.22
C LYS A 582 -19.41 3.77 -36.51
N PHE A 583 -20.10 4.89 -36.53
CA PHE A 583 -20.85 5.44 -37.67
C PHE A 583 -20.09 6.59 -38.34
#